data_923ffce3772ce5e15af61f66d9b1ca27
#
_entry.id   923ffce3772ce5e15af61f66d9b1ca27
#
_cell.length_a   1.000
_cell.length_b   1.000
_cell.length_c   1.000
_cell.angle_alpha   90.00
_cell.angle_beta   90.00
_cell.angle_gamma   90.00
#
_symmetry.space_group_name_H-M   'P 1'
#
loop_
_entity.id
_entity.type
_entity.pdbx_description
1 polymer ?
#
loop_
_entity_poly.entity_id
_entity_poly.type
_entity_poly.pdbx_seq_one_letter_code
_entity_poly.pdbx_strand_id
1 'polypeptide(L)'
;MTGAILALIWIVQPLGASNLDLALRLLIVASMLLSNIAHRDSRERLGIRLDNFATAARIVLPATAVVACAFGLLGLIVARPPLIVQRVALNFVYYLGWGFAQQYALQGFVLLRLRDAGLNRSAPVTAAALFALVHVPNPGLVAMTFTGGWLWCTMFRRAPNLLMLAISHALLAVVTEAMLPGHVTGGYRLGPRYLRWVSGRG
;
A
#
# COMPACT_ATOMS: atom_id res chain seq x y z
N MET A 1 13.37 -7.95 3.15
CA MET A 1 12.27 -7.66 2.19
C MET A 1 12.31 -6.23 1.66
N THR A 2 12.22 -5.17 2.46
CA THR A 2 12.25 -3.78 1.99
C THR A 2 13.46 -3.50 1.09
N GLY A 3 14.65 -3.95 1.45
CA GLY A 3 15.85 -3.84 0.61
C GLY A 3 15.72 -4.53 -0.75
N ALA A 4 15.08 -5.70 -0.82
CA ALA A 4 14.83 -6.40 -2.07
C ALA A 4 13.85 -5.63 -2.98
N ILE A 5 12.81 -5.02 -2.41
CA ILE A 5 11.87 -4.17 -3.15
C ILE A 5 12.58 -2.90 -3.65
N LEU A 6 13.44 -2.29 -2.82
CA LEU A 6 14.25 -1.15 -3.26
C LEU A 6 15.21 -1.54 -4.38
N ALA A 7 15.90 -2.68 -4.28
CA ALA A 7 16.75 -3.18 -5.36
C ALA A 7 15.97 -3.42 -6.66
N LEU A 8 14.75 -3.98 -6.55
CA LEU A 8 13.85 -4.14 -7.69
C LEU A 8 13.55 -2.80 -8.37
N ILE A 9 13.15 -1.79 -7.60
CA ILE A 9 12.73 -0.47 -8.12
C ILE A 9 13.92 0.34 -8.66
N TRP A 10 15.05 0.32 -7.96
CA TRP A 10 16.17 1.21 -8.25
C TRP A 10 17.23 0.62 -9.19
N ILE A 11 17.32 -0.71 -9.25
CA ILE A 11 18.35 -1.41 -10.03
C ILE A 11 17.71 -2.21 -11.17
N VAL A 12 16.82 -3.15 -10.84
CA VAL A 12 16.33 -4.13 -11.82
C VAL A 12 15.39 -3.51 -12.84
N GLN A 13 14.42 -2.70 -12.39
CA GLN A 13 13.47 -2.06 -13.32
C GLN A 13 14.14 -1.10 -14.33
N PRO A 14 15.10 -0.25 -13.93
CA PRO A 14 15.82 0.60 -14.89
C PRO A 14 16.64 -0.17 -15.92
N LEU A 15 17.13 -1.38 -15.59
CA LEU A 15 17.87 -2.23 -16.52
C LEU A 15 17.00 -2.86 -17.61
N GLY A 16 15.66 -2.82 -17.48
CA GLY A 16 14.75 -3.42 -18.42
C GLY A 16 14.82 -4.96 -18.50
N ALA A 17 15.44 -5.60 -17.52
CA ALA A 17 15.64 -7.04 -17.45
C ALA A 17 14.35 -7.75 -16.99
N SER A 18 13.40 -7.96 -17.90
CA SER A 18 12.05 -8.47 -17.59
C SER A 18 12.06 -9.81 -16.84
N ASN A 19 12.93 -10.75 -17.21
CA ASN A 19 13.04 -12.04 -16.54
C ASN A 19 13.57 -11.91 -15.10
N LEU A 20 14.55 -11.03 -14.89
CA LEU A 20 15.09 -10.76 -13.56
C LEU A 20 14.07 -10.03 -12.68
N ASP A 21 13.31 -9.07 -13.24
CA ASP A 21 12.21 -8.38 -12.55
C ASP A 21 11.16 -9.38 -12.07
N LEU A 22 10.70 -10.27 -12.95
CA LEU A 22 9.73 -11.30 -12.59
C LEU A 22 10.29 -12.27 -11.54
N ALA A 23 11.52 -12.77 -11.74
CA ALA A 23 12.17 -13.70 -10.81
C ALA A 23 12.29 -13.08 -9.40
N LEU A 24 12.70 -11.81 -9.31
CA LEU A 24 12.83 -11.13 -8.02
C LEU A 24 11.47 -10.88 -7.34
N ARG A 25 10.43 -10.54 -8.11
CA ARG A 25 9.05 -10.44 -7.58
C ARG A 25 8.57 -11.77 -7.01
N LEU A 26 8.75 -12.85 -7.75
CA LEU A 26 8.37 -14.20 -7.30
C LEU A 26 9.16 -14.61 -6.06
N LEU A 27 10.45 -14.31 -6.00
CA LEU A 27 11.29 -14.57 -4.83
C LEU A 27 10.82 -13.78 -3.60
N ILE A 28 10.45 -12.50 -3.76
CA ILE A 28 9.89 -11.68 -2.67
C ILE A 28 8.59 -12.30 -2.15
N VAL A 29 7.67 -12.66 -3.04
CA VAL A 29 6.39 -13.29 -2.64
C VAL A 29 6.65 -14.64 -1.98
N ALA A 30 7.48 -15.50 -2.57
CA ALA A 30 7.83 -16.79 -2.01
C ALA A 30 8.47 -16.67 -0.62
N SER A 31 9.37 -15.71 -0.41
CA SER A 31 9.99 -15.47 0.89
C SER A 31 8.99 -15.08 1.98
N MET A 32 7.97 -14.27 1.64
CA MET A 32 6.89 -13.93 2.57
C MET A 32 6.04 -15.14 2.93
N LEU A 33 5.65 -15.94 1.93
CA LEU A 33 4.85 -17.15 2.13
C LEU A 33 5.60 -18.19 2.96
N LEU A 34 6.86 -18.48 2.61
CA LEU A 34 7.70 -19.41 3.34
C LEU A 34 7.93 -18.97 4.79
N SER A 35 8.13 -17.67 5.01
CA SER A 35 8.25 -17.12 6.36
C SER A 35 6.97 -17.35 7.17
N ASN A 36 5.78 -17.11 6.59
CA ASN A 36 4.52 -17.32 7.29
C ASN A 36 4.28 -18.82 7.58
N ILE A 37 4.66 -19.71 6.66
CA ILE A 37 4.62 -21.17 6.89
C ILE A 37 5.58 -21.57 8.02
N ALA A 38 6.81 -21.09 7.99
CA ALA A 38 7.83 -21.39 9.01
C ALA A 38 7.41 -20.91 10.41
N HIS A 39 6.73 -19.78 10.52
CA HIS A 39 6.18 -19.25 11.78
C HIS A 39 4.82 -19.86 12.14
N ARG A 40 4.27 -20.74 11.31
CA ARG A 40 2.96 -21.38 11.51
C ARG A 40 1.83 -20.33 11.71
N ASP A 41 1.89 -19.25 10.95
CA ASP A 41 0.87 -18.20 11.05
C ASP A 41 -0.50 -18.74 10.62
N SER A 42 -1.50 -18.62 11.49
CA SER A 42 -2.87 -19.01 11.18
C SER A 42 -3.52 -18.01 10.21
N ARG A 43 -4.57 -18.45 9.50
CA ARG A 43 -5.33 -17.58 8.60
C ARG A 43 -5.92 -16.38 9.34
N GLU A 44 -6.37 -16.58 10.58
CA GLU A 44 -6.91 -15.53 11.44
C GLU A 44 -5.83 -14.52 11.79
N ARG A 45 -4.61 -14.98 12.11
CA ARG A 45 -3.47 -14.11 12.40
C ARG A 45 -3.06 -13.30 11.19
N LEU A 46 -3.08 -13.91 10.00
CA LEU A 46 -2.82 -13.25 8.72
C LEU A 46 -3.95 -12.31 8.30
N GLY A 47 -5.12 -12.38 8.94
CA GLY A 47 -6.30 -11.62 8.54
C GLY A 47 -6.99 -12.14 7.28
N ILE A 48 -6.72 -13.40 6.89
CA ILE A 48 -7.36 -14.09 5.76
C ILE A 48 -8.61 -14.79 6.30
N ARG A 49 -9.65 -13.98 6.59
CA ARG A 49 -10.87 -14.44 7.24
C ARG A 49 -12.05 -13.56 6.88
N LEU A 50 -13.28 -14.11 6.94
CA LEU A 50 -14.54 -13.41 6.64
C LEU A 50 -15.45 -13.25 7.85
N ASP A 51 -15.28 -14.08 8.89
CA ASP A 51 -16.11 -14.10 10.09
C ASP A 51 -16.12 -12.79 10.87
N ASN A 52 -15.02 -12.03 10.84
CA ASN A 52 -14.90 -10.72 11.49
C ASN A 52 -15.07 -9.54 10.53
N PHE A 53 -15.53 -9.76 9.29
CA PHE A 53 -15.61 -8.73 8.25
C PHE A 53 -16.42 -7.52 8.69
N ALA A 54 -17.60 -7.73 9.30
CA ALA A 54 -18.46 -6.65 9.80
C ALA A 54 -17.77 -5.85 10.93
N THR A 55 -17.05 -6.52 11.81
CA THR A 55 -16.29 -5.85 12.88
C THR A 55 -15.15 -5.01 12.30
N ALA A 56 -14.41 -5.55 11.34
CA ALA A 56 -13.36 -4.81 10.65
C ALA A 56 -13.92 -3.61 9.87
N ALA A 57 -15.08 -3.78 9.20
CA ALA A 57 -15.75 -2.70 8.47
C ALA A 57 -16.13 -1.52 9.39
N ARG A 58 -16.66 -1.79 10.58
CA ARG A 58 -17.01 -0.74 11.56
C ARG A 58 -15.80 0.07 12.04
N ILE A 59 -14.61 -0.50 11.99
CA ILE A 59 -13.36 0.18 12.40
C ILE A 59 -12.72 0.89 11.19
N VAL A 60 -12.67 0.21 10.05
CA VAL A 60 -11.90 0.67 8.88
C VAL A 60 -12.66 1.70 8.05
N LEU A 61 -13.96 1.47 7.77
CA LEU A 61 -14.71 2.34 6.87
C LEU A 61 -14.88 3.78 7.37
N PRO A 62 -15.15 4.07 8.66
CA PRO A 62 -15.20 5.45 9.11
C PRO A 62 -13.90 6.21 8.92
N ALA A 63 -12.75 5.56 9.26
CA ALA A 63 -11.44 6.16 9.04
C ALA A 63 -11.15 6.37 7.54
N THR A 64 -11.53 5.40 6.70
CA THR A 64 -11.42 5.51 5.23
C THR A 64 -12.26 6.67 4.71
N ALA A 65 -13.49 6.82 5.18
CA ALA A 65 -14.38 7.90 4.78
C ALA A 65 -13.81 9.29 5.15
N VAL A 66 -13.28 9.43 6.37
CA VAL A 66 -12.65 10.70 6.81
C VAL A 66 -11.48 11.07 5.89
N VAL A 67 -10.58 10.11 5.60
CA VAL A 67 -9.44 10.36 4.71
C VAL A 67 -9.89 10.63 3.28
N ALA A 68 -10.87 9.88 2.78
CA ALA A 68 -11.45 10.10 1.44
C ALA A 68 -12.10 11.49 1.32
N CYS A 69 -12.84 11.93 2.33
CA CYS A 69 -13.42 13.27 2.37
C CYS A 69 -12.33 14.36 2.39
N ALA A 70 -11.25 14.16 3.16
CA ALA A 70 -10.14 15.11 3.20
C ALA A 70 -9.47 15.24 1.82
N PHE A 71 -9.21 14.12 1.12
CA PHE A 71 -8.69 14.16 -0.26
C PHE A 71 -9.69 14.73 -1.25
N GLY A 72 -10.99 14.45 -1.09
CA GLY A 72 -12.05 15.04 -1.89
C GLY A 72 -12.08 16.57 -1.75
N LEU A 73 -12.05 17.09 -0.53
CA LEU A 73 -12.00 18.52 -0.25
C LEU A 73 -10.73 19.17 -0.81
N LEU A 74 -9.57 18.53 -0.62
CA LEU A 74 -8.33 19.01 -1.21
C LEU A 74 -8.43 19.05 -2.74
N GLY A 75 -9.01 18.04 -3.37
CA GLY A 75 -9.23 18.00 -4.81
C GLY A 75 -10.17 19.08 -5.34
N LEU A 76 -11.12 19.54 -4.54
CA LEU A 76 -11.98 20.68 -4.90
C LEU A 76 -11.22 22.02 -4.89
N ILE A 77 -10.20 22.14 -4.05
CA ILE A 77 -9.35 23.34 -3.93
C ILE A 77 -8.32 23.39 -5.07
N VAL A 78 -7.72 22.25 -5.41
CA VAL A 78 -6.77 22.13 -6.52
C VAL A 78 -7.53 21.67 -7.76
N ALA A 79 -7.56 22.46 -8.82
CA ALA A 79 -8.25 22.14 -10.06
C ALA A 79 -7.97 20.71 -10.53
N ARG A 80 -9.00 19.86 -10.59
CA ARG A 80 -8.94 18.46 -10.96
C ARG A 80 -9.49 18.21 -12.37
N PRO A 81 -9.00 17.17 -13.08
CA PRO A 81 -9.62 16.76 -14.33
C PRO A 81 -11.04 16.18 -14.10
N PRO A 82 -11.92 16.21 -15.09
CA PRO A 82 -13.27 15.65 -14.98
C PRO A 82 -13.21 14.14 -14.67
N LEU A 83 -14.10 13.68 -13.77
CA LEU A 83 -14.23 12.28 -13.40
C LEU A 83 -14.85 11.47 -14.55
N ILE A 84 -14.20 10.39 -14.94
CA ILE A 84 -14.74 9.39 -15.86
C ILE A 84 -15.14 8.16 -15.04
N VAL A 85 -16.44 8.00 -14.78
CA VAL A 85 -17.01 6.95 -13.90
C VAL A 85 -16.55 5.54 -14.30
N GLN A 86 -16.48 5.22 -15.59
CA GLN A 86 -16.02 3.91 -16.06
C GLN A 86 -14.56 3.64 -15.68
N ARG A 87 -13.67 4.63 -15.73
CA ARG A 87 -12.29 4.50 -15.28
C ARG A 87 -12.20 4.26 -13.77
N VAL A 88 -13.05 4.93 -13.01
CA VAL A 88 -13.13 4.75 -11.54
C VAL A 88 -13.44 3.30 -11.18
N ALA A 89 -14.43 2.68 -11.84
CA ALA A 89 -14.80 1.29 -11.57
C ALA A 89 -13.69 0.29 -11.94
N LEU A 90 -13.09 0.44 -13.12
CA LEU A 90 -11.98 -0.43 -13.56
C LEU A 90 -10.76 -0.29 -12.66
N ASN A 91 -10.40 0.95 -12.29
CA ASN A 91 -9.29 1.20 -11.40
C ASN A 91 -9.55 0.64 -10.00
N PHE A 92 -10.80 0.69 -9.50
CA PHE A 92 -11.15 0.06 -8.23
C PHE A 92 -10.85 -1.44 -8.22
N VAL A 93 -11.26 -2.18 -9.27
CA VAL A 93 -10.98 -3.63 -9.37
C VAL A 93 -9.48 -3.89 -9.43
N TYR A 94 -8.73 -3.11 -10.21
CA TYR A 94 -7.27 -3.20 -10.27
C TYR A 94 -6.64 -2.93 -8.89
N TYR A 95 -7.04 -1.83 -8.24
CA TYR A 95 -6.50 -1.47 -6.93
C TYR A 95 -6.93 -2.41 -5.81
N LEU A 96 -8.05 -3.11 -5.95
CA LEU A 96 -8.46 -4.13 -4.97
C LEU A 96 -7.46 -5.29 -4.94
N GLY A 97 -7.09 -5.83 -6.11
CA GLY A 97 -6.09 -6.89 -6.22
C GLY A 97 -4.70 -6.43 -5.79
N TRP A 98 -4.27 -5.28 -6.29
CA TRP A 98 -2.98 -4.68 -5.94
C TRP A 98 -2.89 -4.28 -4.47
N GLY A 99 -3.95 -3.66 -3.95
CA GLY A 99 -4.08 -3.30 -2.54
C GLY A 99 -4.05 -4.53 -1.63
N PHE A 100 -4.70 -5.63 -2.02
CA PHE A 100 -4.63 -6.88 -1.26
C PHE A 100 -3.19 -7.39 -1.15
N ALA A 101 -2.44 -7.41 -2.25
CA ALA A 101 -1.05 -7.82 -2.24
C ALA A 101 -0.18 -6.90 -1.34
N GLN A 102 -0.39 -5.59 -1.41
CA GLN A 102 0.32 -4.63 -0.56
C GLN A 102 -0.07 -4.76 0.93
N GLN A 103 -1.35 -4.94 1.23
CA GLN A 103 -1.80 -5.16 2.61
C GLN A 103 -1.30 -6.50 3.16
N TYR A 104 -1.22 -7.55 2.35
CA TYR A 104 -0.59 -8.80 2.76
C TYR A 104 0.89 -8.59 3.09
N ALA A 105 1.65 -7.89 2.25
CA ALA A 105 3.06 -7.60 2.51
C ALA A 105 3.24 -6.76 3.79
N LEU A 106 2.41 -5.73 3.97
CA LEU A 106 2.51 -4.81 5.11
C LEU A 106 2.03 -5.45 6.41
N GLN A 107 0.82 -6.03 6.42
CA GLN A 107 0.19 -6.57 7.63
C GLN A 107 0.56 -8.04 7.86
N GLY A 108 0.33 -8.88 6.84
CA GLY A 108 0.53 -10.32 6.93
C GLY A 108 1.99 -10.74 7.02
N PHE A 109 2.92 -9.83 6.70
CA PHE A 109 4.35 -10.12 6.81
C PHE A 109 5.08 -9.09 7.69
N VAL A 110 5.25 -7.83 7.25
CA VAL A 110 6.13 -6.86 7.94
C VAL A 110 5.66 -6.61 9.38
N LEU A 111 4.39 -6.25 9.56
CA LEU A 111 3.84 -5.98 10.89
C LEU A 111 3.95 -7.19 11.83
N LEU A 112 3.62 -8.38 11.33
CA LEU A 112 3.71 -9.60 12.14
C LEU A 112 5.14 -9.90 12.54
N ARG A 113 6.12 -9.84 11.60
CA ARG A 113 7.54 -10.09 11.92
C ARG A 113 8.11 -9.07 12.91
N LEU A 114 7.74 -7.80 12.82
CA LEU A 114 8.14 -6.79 13.79
C LEU A 114 7.56 -7.08 15.20
N ARG A 115 6.33 -7.56 15.26
CA ARG A 115 5.71 -7.97 16.53
C ARG A 115 6.38 -9.22 17.13
N ASP A 116 6.69 -10.21 16.28
CA ASP A 116 7.42 -11.41 16.69
C ASP A 116 8.83 -11.07 17.22
N ALA A 117 9.45 -10.02 16.68
CA ALA A 117 10.71 -9.47 17.15
C ALA A 117 10.58 -8.60 18.43
N GLY A 118 9.41 -8.53 19.06
CA GLY A 118 9.18 -7.79 20.31
C GLY A 118 8.80 -6.33 20.15
N LEU A 119 8.72 -5.79 18.93
CA LEU A 119 8.42 -4.37 18.66
C LEU A 119 6.91 -4.05 18.78
N ASN A 120 6.23 -4.55 19.82
CA ASN A 120 4.77 -4.50 19.92
C ASN A 120 4.16 -3.09 19.83
N ARG A 121 4.73 -2.10 20.51
CA ARG A 121 4.22 -0.72 20.51
C ARG A 121 4.62 0.04 19.25
N SER A 122 5.87 -0.09 18.82
CA SER A 122 6.42 0.62 17.67
C SER A 122 6.16 -0.08 16.34
N ALA A 123 5.74 -1.36 16.32
CA ALA A 123 5.52 -2.12 15.10
C ALA A 123 4.65 -1.38 14.05
N PRO A 124 3.52 -0.73 14.38
CA PRO A 124 2.72 -0.02 13.39
C PRO A 124 3.46 1.12 12.71
N VAL A 125 4.15 1.96 13.48
CA VAL A 125 4.90 3.09 12.91
C VAL A 125 6.13 2.63 12.15
N THR A 126 6.84 1.60 12.65
CA THR A 126 7.99 1.01 11.96
C THR A 126 7.58 0.35 10.64
N ALA A 127 6.49 -0.42 10.63
CA ALA A 127 5.96 -1.03 9.42
C ALA A 127 5.55 0.03 8.39
N ALA A 128 4.86 1.09 8.83
CA ALA A 128 4.49 2.22 7.98
C ALA A 128 5.72 2.95 7.40
N ALA A 129 6.76 3.14 8.20
CA ALA A 129 8.01 3.75 7.73
C ALA A 129 8.70 2.88 6.66
N LEU A 130 8.77 1.57 6.86
CA LEU A 130 9.31 0.63 5.88
C LEU A 130 8.46 0.59 4.59
N PHE A 131 7.14 0.69 4.72
CA PHE A 131 6.23 0.77 3.58
C PHE A 131 6.38 2.10 2.82
N ALA A 132 6.54 3.22 3.52
CA ALA A 132 6.77 4.52 2.91
C ALA A 132 8.14 4.58 2.22
N LEU A 133 9.17 3.95 2.79
CA LEU A 133 10.53 3.95 2.26
C LEU A 133 10.61 3.39 0.83
N VAL A 134 9.78 2.40 0.46
CA VAL A 134 9.77 1.87 -0.91
C VAL A 134 9.18 2.85 -1.93
N HIS A 135 8.58 3.95 -1.49
CA HIS A 135 7.98 4.98 -2.34
C HIS A 135 8.91 6.20 -2.60
N VAL A 136 10.12 6.17 -2.02
CA VAL A 136 11.15 7.21 -2.29
C VAL A 136 11.51 7.21 -3.77
N PRO A 137 11.78 8.41 -4.36
CA PRO A 137 11.89 9.73 -3.75
C PRO A 137 10.61 10.58 -3.90
N ASN A 138 9.43 9.98 -4.14
CA ASN A 138 8.19 10.69 -4.34
C ASN A 138 7.60 11.17 -3.00
N PRO A 139 7.71 12.45 -2.62
CA PRO A 139 7.31 12.92 -1.29
C PRO A 139 5.81 12.79 -1.04
N GLY A 140 4.98 12.97 -2.06
CA GLY A 140 3.52 12.79 -1.96
C GLY A 140 3.16 11.35 -1.62
N LEU A 141 3.73 10.38 -2.33
CA LEU A 141 3.51 8.96 -2.03
C LEU A 141 4.10 8.56 -0.68
N VAL A 142 5.29 9.04 -0.33
CA VAL A 142 5.90 8.77 0.99
C VAL A 142 4.97 9.21 2.12
N ALA A 143 4.43 10.43 2.05
CA ALA A 143 3.51 10.96 3.07
C ALA A 143 2.20 10.16 3.13
N MET A 144 1.57 9.87 1.98
CA MET A 144 0.32 9.12 1.90
C MET A 144 0.49 7.68 2.36
N THR A 145 1.56 6.99 1.94
CA THR A 145 1.80 5.59 2.31
C THR A 145 2.26 5.43 3.75
N PHE A 146 2.98 6.40 4.31
CA PHE A 146 3.29 6.40 5.74
C PHE A 146 2.02 6.55 6.58
N THR A 147 1.22 7.57 6.29
CA THR A 147 -0.01 7.84 7.05
C THR A 147 -1.02 6.70 6.90
N GLY A 148 -1.29 6.26 5.68
CA GLY A 148 -2.18 5.13 5.40
C GLY A 148 -1.68 3.83 6.02
N GLY A 149 -0.40 3.53 5.86
CA GLY A 149 0.25 2.35 6.44
C GLY A 149 0.14 2.30 7.95
N TRP A 150 0.38 3.42 8.64
CA TRP A 150 0.24 3.52 10.08
C TRP A 150 -1.21 3.31 10.54
N LEU A 151 -2.17 3.95 9.88
CA LEU A 151 -3.60 3.77 10.15
C LEU A 151 -4.02 2.32 9.95
N TRP A 152 -3.70 1.70 8.80
CA TRP A 152 -4.04 0.31 8.51
C TRP A 152 -3.37 -0.66 9.48
N CYS A 153 -2.10 -0.48 9.84
CA CYS A 153 -1.43 -1.29 10.85
C CYS A 153 -2.14 -1.20 12.22
N THR A 154 -2.57 0.00 12.59
CA THR A 154 -3.27 0.22 13.86
C THR A 154 -4.67 -0.43 13.84
N MET A 155 -5.40 -0.33 12.74
CA MET A 155 -6.72 -0.95 12.57
C MET A 155 -6.62 -2.49 12.49
N PHE A 156 -5.63 -3.01 11.76
CA PHE A 156 -5.39 -4.45 11.66
C PHE A 156 -5.15 -5.11 13.03
N ARG A 157 -4.46 -4.42 13.93
CA ARG A 157 -4.23 -4.94 15.30
C ARG A 157 -5.52 -5.10 16.10
N ARG A 158 -6.57 -4.34 15.79
CA ARG A 158 -7.87 -4.41 16.47
C ARG A 158 -8.80 -5.45 15.85
N ALA A 159 -8.80 -5.55 14.54
CA ALA A 159 -9.61 -6.50 13.78
C ALA A 159 -8.85 -6.95 12.52
N PRO A 160 -8.02 -8.02 12.63
CA PRO A 160 -7.25 -8.52 11.50
C PRO A 160 -8.17 -8.97 10.35
N ASN A 161 -8.20 -8.21 9.25
CA ASN A 161 -8.97 -8.55 8.05
C ASN A 161 -8.34 -7.87 6.81
N LEU A 162 -7.60 -8.66 6.02
CA LEU A 162 -6.91 -8.15 4.84
C LEU A 162 -7.85 -7.68 3.74
N LEU A 163 -9.00 -8.37 3.57
CA LEU A 163 -9.95 -7.97 2.53
C LEU A 163 -10.53 -6.59 2.80
N MET A 164 -10.90 -6.31 4.05
CA MET A 164 -11.42 -4.99 4.43
C MET A 164 -10.35 -3.90 4.24
N LEU A 165 -9.10 -4.19 4.60
CA LEU A 165 -8.00 -3.25 4.36
C LEU A 165 -7.70 -3.04 2.87
N ALA A 166 -7.81 -4.10 2.05
CA ALA A 166 -7.67 -4.00 0.59
C ALA A 166 -8.78 -3.12 -0.02
N ILE A 167 -10.02 -3.27 0.46
CA ILE A 167 -11.14 -2.40 0.06
C ILE A 167 -10.86 -0.94 0.43
N SER A 168 -10.43 -0.68 1.66
CA SER A 168 -10.02 0.64 2.11
C SER A 168 -8.90 1.23 1.24
N HIS A 169 -7.88 0.43 0.96
CA HIS A 169 -6.75 0.82 0.11
C HIS A 169 -7.23 1.19 -1.30
N ALA A 170 -8.06 0.32 -1.92
CA ALA A 170 -8.59 0.55 -3.25
C ALA A 170 -9.45 1.82 -3.33
N LEU A 171 -10.32 2.05 -2.34
CA LEU A 171 -11.14 3.25 -2.25
C LEU A 171 -10.26 4.52 -2.17
N LEU A 172 -9.25 4.53 -1.28
CA LEU A 172 -8.36 5.67 -1.14
C LEU A 172 -7.49 5.88 -2.38
N ALA A 173 -7.01 4.81 -3.02
CA ALA A 173 -6.25 4.92 -4.26
C ALA A 173 -7.07 5.54 -5.39
N VAL A 174 -8.32 5.09 -5.57
CA VAL A 174 -9.22 5.65 -6.58
C VAL A 174 -9.57 7.11 -6.27
N VAL A 175 -9.84 7.44 -5.01
CA VAL A 175 -10.14 8.82 -4.60
C VAL A 175 -8.94 9.74 -4.84
N THR A 176 -7.74 9.32 -4.46
CA THR A 176 -6.53 10.11 -4.68
C THR A 176 -6.22 10.29 -6.16
N GLU A 177 -6.39 9.25 -6.98
CA GLU A 177 -6.19 9.33 -8.43
C GLU A 177 -7.22 10.26 -9.09
N ALA A 178 -8.47 10.19 -8.63
CA ALA A 178 -9.55 11.00 -9.17
C ALA A 178 -9.51 12.47 -8.73
N MET A 179 -9.02 12.73 -7.52
CA MET A 179 -9.13 14.05 -6.88
C MET A 179 -7.82 14.82 -6.83
N LEU A 180 -6.67 14.16 -6.79
CA LEU A 180 -5.39 14.83 -6.64
C LEU A 180 -4.65 14.94 -7.98
N PRO A 181 -4.13 16.13 -8.29
CA PRO A 181 -3.35 16.33 -9.52
C PRO A 181 -1.98 15.66 -9.45
N GLY A 182 -1.41 15.37 -10.63
CA GLY A 182 -0.13 14.66 -10.76
C GLY A 182 1.05 15.32 -10.04
N HIS A 183 1.05 16.63 -9.86
CA HIS A 183 2.12 17.30 -9.10
C HIS A 183 2.07 17.00 -7.60
N VAL A 184 0.89 16.66 -7.04
CA VAL A 184 0.75 16.24 -5.63
C VAL A 184 1.12 14.76 -5.46
N THR A 185 0.65 13.90 -6.36
CA THR A 185 0.88 12.45 -6.30
C THR A 185 2.20 12.01 -6.93
N GLY A 186 2.92 12.91 -7.61
CA GLY A 186 4.07 12.57 -8.44
C GLY A 186 3.72 11.61 -9.59
N GLY A 187 2.44 11.58 -9.99
CA GLY A 187 1.90 10.65 -10.98
C GLY A 187 2.10 9.18 -10.59
N TYR A 188 2.12 8.87 -9.29
CA TYR A 188 2.35 7.53 -8.71
C TYR A 188 3.67 6.89 -9.13
N ARG A 189 4.66 7.71 -9.52
CA ARG A 189 5.98 7.22 -9.95
C ARG A 189 6.89 6.99 -8.76
N LEU A 190 7.73 5.97 -8.87
CA LEU A 190 8.68 5.54 -7.85
C LEU A 190 10.11 5.59 -8.41
N GLY A 191 11.10 5.70 -7.50
CA GLY A 191 12.50 5.55 -7.81
C GLY A 191 12.95 6.41 -9.00
N PRO A 192 13.77 5.86 -9.92
CA PRO A 192 14.29 6.60 -11.08
C PRO A 192 13.22 7.13 -12.03
N ARG A 193 12.02 6.50 -12.08
CA ARG A 193 10.91 7.01 -12.90
C ARG A 193 10.39 8.34 -12.37
N TYR A 194 10.35 8.53 -11.04
CA TYR A 194 9.97 9.80 -10.44
C TYR A 194 11.03 10.89 -10.75
N LEU A 195 12.31 10.55 -10.59
CA LEU A 195 13.40 11.51 -10.87
C LEU A 195 13.40 11.97 -12.33
N ARG A 196 13.19 11.05 -13.29
CA ARG A 196 13.07 11.43 -14.72
C ARG A 196 11.87 12.36 -14.95
N TRP A 197 10.75 12.07 -14.34
CA TRP A 197 9.55 12.89 -14.47
C TRP A 197 9.76 14.31 -13.93
N VAL A 198 10.37 14.46 -12.76
CA VAL A 198 10.65 15.79 -12.17
C VAL A 198 11.69 16.56 -12.98
N SER A 199 12.67 15.87 -13.58
CA SER A 199 13.70 16.52 -14.41
C SER A 199 13.25 16.83 -15.83
N GLY A 200 12.00 16.57 -16.19
CA GLY A 200 11.47 16.78 -17.55
C GLY A 200 12.02 15.81 -18.60
N ARG A 201 12.63 14.70 -18.18
CA ARG A 201 13.22 13.66 -19.05
C ARG A 201 12.32 12.41 -19.17
N GLY A 202 11.04 12.52 -18.77
CA GLY A 202 10.07 11.43 -18.75
C GLY A 202 9.06 11.51 -19.88
#